data_665389aa93c01c91462a666afe102860
#
_entry.id   665389aa93c01c91462a666afe102860
#
_cell.length_a   1.000
_cell.length_b   1.000
_cell.length_c   1.000
_cell.angle_alpha   90.00
_cell.angle_beta   90.00
_cell.angle_gamma   90.00
#
_symmetry.space_group_name_H-M   'P 1'
#
loop_
_entity.id
_entity.type
_entity.pdbx_description
1 polymer ?
#
loop_
_entity_poly.entity_id
_entity_poly.type
_entity_poly.pdbx_seq_one_letter_code
_entity_poly.pdbx_strand_id
1 'polypeptide(L)'
;NAGLHMLSPRIFSFFSDLQKKDLDRDILKPLIIQRELSVYDSPEYIKDMGTPDRYYSVIEDIHSGKVAAKNLARKQKAIFLDRDGTINKYVGFLTNIDEFELLDGVAEAIRQINESGYLAIVASNQPVIARGEVSPEELQEIHNKMETLLGQKGAYLDAIFYCPHHPHKGYEGERPEYKIECECRKPKPGMLLAAAEKYNIDLTQSWM
;
A
#
# COMPACT_ATOMS: atom_id res chain seq x y z
N ASN A 1 9.77 2.90 -9.07
CA ASN A 1 10.51 1.94 -9.89
C ASN A 1 11.78 1.50 -9.15
N ALA A 2 11.88 0.21 -8.84
CA ALA A 2 13.02 -0.37 -8.12
C ALA A 2 14.15 -0.84 -9.06
N GLY A 3 14.02 -0.62 -10.37
CA GLY A 3 14.99 -1.09 -11.37
C GLY A 3 14.95 -2.61 -11.62
N LEU A 4 14.03 -3.34 -10.99
CA LEU A 4 13.83 -4.77 -11.21
C LEU A 4 12.53 -4.99 -11.98
N HIS A 5 12.64 -5.58 -13.18
CA HIS A 5 11.51 -5.81 -14.06
C HIS A 5 11.47 -7.28 -14.51
N MET A 6 10.30 -7.90 -14.44
CA MET A 6 10.02 -9.17 -15.07
C MET A 6 9.13 -8.91 -16.30
N LEU A 7 9.66 -9.15 -17.48
CA LEU A 7 9.02 -8.78 -18.73
C LEU A 7 8.68 -10.02 -19.56
N SER A 8 7.46 -10.07 -20.10
CA SER A 8 7.08 -11.10 -21.07
C SER A 8 7.88 -10.93 -22.37
N PRO A 9 8.22 -12.01 -23.11
CA PRO A 9 8.83 -11.92 -24.43
C PRO A 9 8.04 -11.05 -25.43
N ARG A 10 6.75 -10.83 -25.21
CA ARG A 10 5.91 -9.92 -26.02
C ARG A 10 6.44 -8.49 -26.05
N ILE A 11 7.26 -8.10 -25.06
CA ILE A 11 7.86 -6.76 -25.03
C ILE A 11 8.71 -6.47 -26.27
N PHE A 12 9.28 -7.50 -26.91
CA PHE A 12 10.06 -7.34 -28.13
C PHE A 12 9.27 -6.80 -29.30
N SER A 13 7.93 -6.89 -29.31
CA SER A 13 7.10 -6.26 -30.33
C SER A 13 7.15 -4.72 -30.28
N PHE A 14 7.54 -4.14 -29.15
CA PHE A 14 7.75 -2.69 -28.99
C PHE A 14 9.09 -2.20 -29.58
N PHE A 15 9.98 -3.12 -30.00
CA PHE A 15 11.30 -2.84 -30.55
C PHE A 15 11.34 -3.06 -32.07
N SER A 16 10.26 -2.73 -32.77
CA SER A 16 10.13 -2.93 -34.23
C SER A 16 11.13 -2.10 -35.07
N ASP A 17 11.73 -1.09 -34.47
CA ASP A 17 12.77 -0.26 -35.05
C ASP A 17 14.05 -0.37 -34.23
N LEU A 18 15.20 -0.37 -34.88
CA LEU A 18 16.54 -0.44 -34.25
C LEU A 18 16.93 0.85 -33.50
N GLN A 19 15.98 1.72 -33.19
CA GLN A 19 16.25 2.96 -32.47
C GLN A 19 16.45 2.68 -30.98
N LYS A 20 17.36 3.44 -30.37
CA LYS A 20 17.57 3.42 -28.91
C LYS A 20 16.30 3.90 -28.21
N LYS A 21 15.74 3.05 -27.36
CA LYS A 21 14.55 3.34 -26.55
C LYS A 21 14.91 3.38 -25.08
N ASP A 22 14.24 4.25 -24.35
CA ASP A 22 14.27 4.29 -22.90
C ASP A 22 13.18 3.37 -22.35
N LEU A 23 13.56 2.44 -21.45
CA LEU A 23 12.65 1.43 -20.93
C LEU A 23 11.46 2.08 -20.19
N ASP A 24 11.72 3.04 -19.32
CA ASP A 24 10.66 3.65 -18.52
C ASP A 24 9.73 4.50 -19.38
N ARG A 25 10.30 5.38 -20.20
CA ARG A 25 9.53 6.35 -20.98
C ARG A 25 8.81 5.72 -22.17
N ASP A 26 9.52 4.87 -22.91
CA ASP A 26 9.06 4.45 -24.24
C ASP A 26 8.32 3.10 -24.19
N ILE A 27 8.46 2.34 -23.09
CA ILE A 27 7.87 1.00 -22.93
C ILE A 27 6.97 0.91 -21.70
N LEU A 28 7.49 1.17 -20.49
CA LEU A 28 6.69 0.95 -19.28
C LEU A 28 5.55 1.96 -19.14
N LYS A 29 5.75 3.24 -19.45
CA LYS A 29 4.66 4.24 -19.40
C LYS A 29 3.48 3.90 -20.31
N PRO A 30 3.66 3.52 -21.59
CA PRO A 30 2.55 3.04 -22.42
C PRO A 30 1.83 1.82 -21.83
N LEU A 31 2.55 0.87 -21.23
CA LEU A 31 1.95 -0.32 -20.61
C LEU A 31 1.10 0.04 -19.39
N ILE A 32 1.47 1.07 -18.60
CA ILE A 32 0.64 1.58 -17.51
C ILE A 32 -0.71 2.07 -18.05
N ILE A 33 -0.69 2.86 -19.14
CA ILE A 33 -1.91 3.39 -19.76
C ILE A 33 -2.80 2.26 -20.28
N GLN A 34 -2.20 1.19 -20.80
CA GLN A 34 -2.91 0.00 -21.29
C GLN A 34 -3.33 -0.97 -20.18
N ARG A 35 -2.98 -0.69 -18.90
CA ARG A 35 -3.21 -1.58 -17.76
C ARG A 35 -2.58 -2.98 -17.89
N GLU A 36 -1.47 -3.08 -18.62
CA GLU A 36 -0.71 -4.33 -18.82
C GLU A 36 0.52 -4.44 -17.89
N LEU A 37 0.69 -3.50 -16.98
CA LEU A 37 1.75 -3.51 -15.98
C LEU A 37 1.19 -3.89 -14.61
N SER A 38 1.75 -4.94 -13.99
CA SER A 38 1.49 -5.31 -12.60
C SER A 38 2.65 -4.85 -11.72
N VAL A 39 2.34 -4.42 -10.50
CA VAL A 39 3.32 -4.01 -9.50
C VAL A 39 3.44 -5.12 -8.45
N TYR A 40 4.67 -5.44 -8.07
CA TYR A 40 4.96 -6.24 -6.88
C TYR A 40 5.36 -5.30 -5.75
N ASP A 41 4.48 -5.18 -4.76
CA ASP A 41 4.74 -4.37 -3.57
C ASP A 41 5.59 -5.15 -2.57
N SER A 42 6.71 -4.54 -2.20
CA SER A 42 7.57 -5.07 -1.15
C SER A 42 7.98 -3.95 -0.19
N PRO A 43 7.85 -4.14 1.13
CA PRO A 43 8.38 -3.21 2.13
C PRO A 43 9.89 -3.33 2.30
N GLU A 44 10.55 -4.25 1.59
CA GLU A 44 12.00 -4.40 1.67
C GLU A 44 12.72 -3.16 1.14
N TYR A 45 13.91 -2.94 1.70
CA TYR A 45 14.72 -1.80 1.30
C TYR A 45 15.21 -1.96 -0.14
N ILE A 46 14.81 -1.03 -0.99
CA ILE A 46 15.26 -0.93 -2.38
C ILE A 46 15.68 0.52 -2.65
N LYS A 47 16.89 0.71 -3.13
CA LYS A 47 17.41 2.03 -3.48
C LYS A 47 18.43 1.93 -4.62
N ASP A 48 18.30 2.81 -5.61
CA ASP A 48 19.26 2.95 -6.70
C ASP A 48 20.56 3.59 -6.20
N MET A 49 21.70 3.05 -6.61
CA MET A 49 23.07 3.52 -6.27
C MET A 49 23.83 4.08 -7.48
N GLY A 50 23.14 4.47 -8.54
CA GLY A 50 23.75 4.89 -9.82
C GLY A 50 24.51 6.21 -9.80
N THR A 51 24.55 6.94 -8.66
CA THR A 51 25.32 8.17 -8.49
C THR A 51 26.08 8.18 -7.16
N PRO A 52 27.22 8.92 -7.04
CA PRO A 52 27.97 9.00 -5.79
C PRO A 52 27.11 9.40 -4.58
N ASP A 53 26.24 10.40 -4.71
CA ASP A 53 25.38 10.85 -3.63
C ASP A 53 24.41 9.76 -3.16
N ARG A 54 23.81 9.02 -4.09
CA ARG A 54 22.95 7.88 -3.79
C ARG A 54 23.72 6.75 -3.12
N TYR A 55 24.95 6.48 -3.58
CA TYR A 55 25.81 5.48 -2.97
C TYR A 55 26.13 5.82 -1.51
N TYR A 56 26.56 7.06 -1.22
CA TYR A 56 26.82 7.49 0.16
C TYR A 56 25.54 7.46 1.02
N SER A 57 24.40 7.84 0.47
CA SER A 57 23.10 7.75 1.17
C SER A 57 22.73 6.29 1.52
N VAL A 58 23.08 5.31 0.67
CA VAL A 58 22.88 3.87 1.01
C VAL A 58 23.81 3.44 2.15
N ILE A 59 25.06 3.92 2.17
CA ILE A 59 25.98 3.65 3.29
C ILE A 59 25.42 4.17 4.60
N GLU A 60 24.85 5.38 4.61
CA GLU A 60 24.18 5.95 5.79
C GLU A 60 22.96 5.11 6.20
N ASP A 61 22.13 4.68 5.24
CA ASP A 61 20.98 3.81 5.50
C ASP A 61 21.41 2.42 6.07
N ILE A 62 22.58 1.90 5.69
CA ILE A 62 23.15 0.67 6.29
C ILE A 62 23.60 0.94 7.73
N HIS A 63 24.36 2.01 7.96
CA HIS A 63 24.89 2.35 9.29
C HIS A 63 23.77 2.71 10.29
N SER A 64 22.73 3.36 9.83
CA SER A 64 21.54 3.67 10.66
C SER A 64 20.67 2.44 10.99
N GLY A 65 20.93 1.29 10.35
CA GLY A 65 20.14 0.07 10.51
C GLY A 65 18.88 0.01 9.68
N LYS A 66 18.58 1.00 8.86
CA LYS A 66 17.38 1.08 8.02
C LYS A 66 17.26 -0.10 7.04
N VAL A 67 18.38 -0.52 6.43
CA VAL A 67 18.42 -1.69 5.55
C VAL A 67 18.07 -2.96 6.31
N ALA A 68 18.60 -3.11 7.53
CA ALA A 68 18.34 -4.28 8.38
C ALA A 68 16.89 -4.31 8.89
N ALA A 69 16.31 -3.13 9.19
CA ALA A 69 14.93 -2.99 9.65
C ALA A 69 13.89 -3.32 8.54
N LYS A 70 14.26 -3.21 7.27
CA LYS A 70 13.39 -3.54 6.13
C LYS A 70 13.72 -4.90 5.48
N ASN A 71 14.40 -5.80 6.18
CA ASN A 71 14.74 -7.15 5.71
C ASN A 71 13.70 -8.17 6.22
N LEU A 72 12.84 -8.67 5.35
CA LEU A 72 11.77 -9.61 5.72
C LEU A 72 12.27 -10.98 6.23
N ALA A 73 13.54 -11.32 6.07
CA ALA A 73 14.13 -12.48 6.73
C ALA A 73 14.26 -12.30 8.26
N ARG A 74 14.12 -11.08 8.75
CA ARG A 74 14.13 -10.72 10.17
C ARG A 74 12.72 -10.36 10.63
N LYS A 75 12.47 -10.47 11.95
CA LYS A 75 11.21 -10.00 12.54
C LYS A 75 11.07 -8.49 12.36
N GLN A 76 9.96 -8.10 11.74
CA GLN A 76 9.57 -6.72 11.54
C GLN A 76 8.74 -6.21 12.70
N LYS A 77 8.63 -4.90 12.84
CA LYS A 77 7.71 -4.22 13.75
C LYS A 77 6.75 -3.38 12.93
N ALA A 78 5.50 -3.26 13.35
CA ALA A 78 4.51 -2.49 12.62
C ALA A 78 3.73 -1.55 13.54
N ILE A 79 3.30 -0.44 12.97
CA ILE A 79 2.22 0.38 13.51
C ILE A 79 1.05 0.20 12.58
N PHE A 80 -0.02 -0.41 13.11
CA PHE A 80 -1.27 -0.60 12.41
C PHE A 80 -2.14 0.63 12.60
N LEU A 81 -2.64 1.15 11.51
CA LEU A 81 -3.44 2.37 11.46
C LEU A 81 -4.85 2.03 10.96
N ASP A 82 -5.87 2.56 11.60
CA ASP A 82 -7.18 2.60 10.95
C ASP A 82 -7.15 3.65 9.83
N ARG A 83 -8.08 3.60 8.90
CA ARG A 83 -8.18 4.57 7.83
C ARG A 83 -9.10 5.73 8.23
N ASP A 84 -10.36 5.44 8.41
CA ASP A 84 -11.41 6.44 8.60
C ASP A 84 -11.35 7.06 10.01
N GLY A 85 -11.13 8.36 10.11
CA GLY A 85 -10.95 9.07 11.38
C GLY A 85 -9.54 8.97 11.98
N THR A 86 -8.61 8.26 11.32
CA THR A 86 -7.20 8.15 11.72
C THR A 86 -6.26 8.70 10.65
N ILE A 87 -6.42 8.29 9.41
CA ILE A 87 -5.64 8.79 8.27
C ILE A 87 -6.40 9.89 7.54
N ASN A 88 -7.68 9.67 7.26
CA ASN A 88 -8.55 10.65 6.64
C ASN A 88 -9.62 11.17 7.61
N LYS A 89 -10.17 12.33 7.31
CA LYS A 89 -11.33 12.88 8.02
C LYS A 89 -12.47 11.88 8.00
N TYR A 90 -13.12 11.74 9.15
CA TYR A 90 -14.28 10.86 9.27
C TYR A 90 -15.52 11.53 8.65
N VAL A 91 -16.06 10.90 7.62
CA VAL A 91 -17.28 11.34 6.93
C VAL A 91 -18.41 10.30 7.03
N GLY A 92 -18.31 9.37 7.98
CA GLY A 92 -19.16 8.19 8.04
C GLY A 92 -18.66 7.09 7.11
N PHE A 93 -19.45 6.72 6.13
CA PHE A 93 -19.01 5.78 5.09
C PHE A 93 -18.51 6.56 3.88
N LEU A 94 -17.21 6.50 3.65
CA LEU A 94 -16.59 7.16 2.52
C LEU A 94 -16.87 6.37 1.23
N THR A 95 -17.75 6.92 0.41
CA THR A 95 -18.19 6.32 -0.86
C THR A 95 -17.75 7.13 -2.07
N ASN A 96 -17.47 8.42 -1.88
CA ASN A 96 -17.02 9.32 -2.93
C ASN A 96 -15.55 9.69 -2.73
N ILE A 97 -14.72 9.42 -3.75
CA ILE A 97 -13.29 9.75 -3.73
C ILE A 97 -13.01 11.25 -3.49
N ASP A 98 -13.92 12.13 -3.92
CA ASP A 98 -13.74 13.58 -3.76
C ASP A 98 -13.82 14.02 -2.30
N GLU A 99 -14.53 13.27 -1.44
CA GLU A 99 -14.64 13.52 -0.01
C GLU A 99 -13.41 13.04 0.80
N PHE A 100 -12.48 12.35 0.14
CA PHE A 100 -11.26 11.90 0.82
C PHE A 100 -10.31 13.08 1.07
N GLU A 101 -10.13 13.40 2.35
CA GLU A 101 -9.15 14.39 2.82
C GLU A 101 -8.29 13.80 3.93
N LEU A 102 -6.97 13.99 3.86
CA LEU A 102 -6.06 13.62 4.95
C LEU A 102 -6.34 14.47 6.20
N LEU A 103 -6.21 13.84 7.37
CA LEU A 103 -6.14 14.59 8.63
C LEU A 103 -4.87 15.45 8.68
N ASP A 104 -4.98 16.58 9.35
CA ASP A 104 -3.82 17.45 9.58
C ASP A 104 -2.76 16.71 10.40
N GLY A 105 -1.50 16.81 9.97
CA GLY A 105 -0.36 16.17 10.64
C GLY A 105 -0.19 14.68 10.39
N VAL A 106 -1.16 13.97 9.77
CA VAL A 106 -1.08 12.52 9.59
C VAL A 106 0.08 12.10 8.68
N ALA A 107 0.34 12.83 7.61
CA ALA A 107 1.47 12.53 6.73
C ALA A 107 2.81 12.67 7.45
N GLU A 108 2.94 13.68 8.33
CA GLU A 108 4.12 13.86 9.18
C GLU A 108 4.28 12.68 10.15
N ALA A 109 3.20 12.26 10.81
CA ALA A 109 3.21 11.12 11.72
C ALA A 109 3.62 9.81 10.99
N ILE A 110 3.05 9.56 9.80
CA ILE A 110 3.41 8.37 9.00
C ILE A 110 4.87 8.47 8.54
N ARG A 111 5.37 9.65 8.15
CA ARG A 111 6.77 9.83 7.82
C ARG A 111 7.69 9.49 8.99
N GLN A 112 7.34 9.87 10.22
CA GLN A 112 8.09 9.48 11.42
C GLN A 112 8.06 7.97 11.64
N ILE A 113 6.93 7.29 11.36
CA ILE A 113 6.87 5.82 11.37
C ILE A 113 7.85 5.23 10.33
N ASN A 114 7.83 5.76 9.10
CA ASN A 114 8.73 5.28 8.04
C ASN A 114 10.22 5.46 8.39
N GLU A 115 10.56 6.51 9.15
CA GLU A 115 11.94 6.79 9.61
C GLU A 115 12.34 5.96 10.83
N SER A 116 11.37 5.48 11.63
CA SER A 116 11.62 4.76 12.88
C SER A 116 11.93 3.27 12.71
N GLY A 117 11.88 2.74 11.48
CA GLY A 117 12.07 1.32 11.20
C GLY A 117 10.85 0.44 11.46
N TYR A 118 9.69 1.03 11.80
CA TYR A 118 8.41 0.34 11.80
C TYR A 118 7.79 0.32 10.41
N LEU A 119 7.01 -0.72 10.12
CA LEU A 119 6.12 -0.75 8.96
C LEU A 119 4.87 0.06 9.28
N ALA A 120 4.45 0.92 8.36
CA ALA A 120 3.19 1.65 8.43
C ALA A 120 2.12 0.85 7.67
N ILE A 121 1.21 0.19 8.37
CA ILE A 121 0.22 -0.72 7.77
C ILE A 121 -1.19 -0.25 8.10
N VAL A 122 -2.03 -0.12 7.08
CA VAL A 122 -3.46 0.14 7.27
C VAL A 122 -4.19 -1.16 7.56
N ALA A 123 -5.07 -1.15 8.57
CA ALA A 123 -6.02 -2.24 8.86
C ALA A 123 -7.41 -1.65 9.10
N SER A 124 -8.28 -1.66 8.08
CA SER A 124 -9.55 -0.94 8.08
C SER A 124 -10.74 -1.84 7.76
N ASN A 125 -11.87 -1.61 8.45
CA ASN A 125 -13.15 -2.22 8.09
C ASN A 125 -13.82 -1.37 7.00
N GLN A 126 -14.10 -1.97 5.84
CA GLN A 126 -14.73 -1.30 4.71
C GLN A 126 -16.06 -1.96 4.31
N PRO A 127 -17.10 -1.83 5.16
CA PRO A 127 -18.39 -2.47 4.94
C PRO A 127 -19.16 -1.90 3.74
N VAL A 128 -18.73 -0.78 3.19
CA VAL A 128 -19.31 -0.13 2.00
C VAL A 128 -19.38 -1.07 0.79
N ILE A 129 -18.40 -2.01 0.69
CA ILE A 129 -18.40 -3.04 -0.36
C ILE A 129 -19.56 -4.02 -0.13
N ALA A 130 -19.69 -4.57 1.09
CA ALA A 130 -20.77 -5.50 1.43
C ALA A 130 -22.15 -4.85 1.29
N ARG A 131 -22.26 -3.55 1.49
CA ARG A 131 -23.48 -2.77 1.36
C ARG A 131 -23.81 -2.39 -0.10
N GLY A 132 -22.89 -2.65 -1.02
CA GLY A 132 -23.06 -2.31 -2.44
C GLY A 132 -22.91 -0.83 -2.76
N GLU A 133 -22.44 -0.03 -1.80
CA GLU A 133 -22.25 1.42 -1.93
C GLU A 133 -20.99 1.78 -2.71
N VAL A 134 -19.97 0.90 -2.68
CA VAL A 134 -18.68 1.06 -3.37
C VAL A 134 -18.25 -0.29 -3.95
N SER A 135 -17.70 -0.31 -5.14
CA SER A 135 -17.05 -1.49 -5.71
C SER A 135 -15.63 -1.67 -5.16
N PRO A 136 -15.04 -2.87 -5.25
CA PRO A 136 -13.63 -3.07 -4.91
C PRO A 136 -12.69 -2.15 -5.71
N GLU A 137 -13.01 -1.88 -6.96
CA GLU A 137 -12.26 -1.02 -7.86
C GLU A 137 -12.33 0.45 -7.41
N GLU A 138 -13.52 0.94 -7.04
CA GLU A 138 -13.70 2.29 -6.50
C GLU A 138 -13.00 2.47 -5.14
N LEU A 139 -13.04 1.43 -4.28
CA LEU A 139 -12.26 1.46 -3.03
C LEU A 139 -10.75 1.53 -3.32
N GLN A 140 -10.27 0.82 -4.33
CA GLN A 140 -8.87 0.90 -4.74
C GLN A 140 -8.49 2.30 -5.22
N GLU A 141 -9.37 3.00 -5.94
CA GLU A 141 -9.13 4.40 -6.35
C GLU A 141 -9.05 5.34 -5.13
N ILE A 142 -9.88 5.12 -4.10
CA ILE A 142 -9.80 5.86 -2.83
C ILE A 142 -8.44 5.59 -2.15
N HIS A 143 -7.97 4.34 -2.12
CA HIS A 143 -6.66 3.99 -1.57
C HIS A 143 -5.51 4.61 -2.40
N ASN A 144 -5.61 4.60 -3.73
CA ASN A 144 -4.63 5.24 -4.61
C ASN A 144 -4.54 6.76 -4.35
N LYS A 145 -5.68 7.43 -4.12
CA LYS A 145 -5.71 8.85 -3.72
C LYS A 145 -5.01 9.05 -2.37
N MET A 146 -5.29 8.21 -1.38
CA MET A 146 -4.63 8.24 -0.08
C MET A 146 -3.10 8.16 -0.20
N GLU A 147 -2.61 7.14 -0.90
CA GLU A 147 -1.17 6.93 -1.12
C GLU A 147 -0.53 8.08 -1.89
N THR A 148 -1.24 8.63 -2.89
CA THR A 148 -0.79 9.79 -3.66
C THR A 148 -0.63 11.02 -2.77
N LEU A 149 -1.63 11.33 -1.94
CA LEU A 149 -1.59 12.49 -1.04
C LEU A 149 -0.51 12.35 0.05
N LEU A 150 -0.31 11.15 0.59
CA LEU A 150 0.77 10.86 1.53
C LEU A 150 2.14 11.00 0.83
N GLY A 151 2.29 10.44 -0.37
CA GLY A 151 3.54 10.49 -1.15
C GLY A 151 3.95 11.92 -1.53
N GLN A 152 2.99 12.80 -1.84
CA GLN A 152 3.26 14.23 -2.07
C GLN A 152 3.88 14.93 -0.85
N LYS A 153 3.66 14.37 0.35
CA LYS A 153 4.22 14.86 1.63
C LYS A 153 5.41 14.02 2.12
N GLY A 154 5.93 13.11 1.29
CA GLY A 154 7.09 12.28 1.59
C GLY A 154 6.81 11.12 2.57
N ALA A 155 5.54 10.79 2.80
CA ALA A 155 5.11 9.65 3.60
C ALA A 155 4.62 8.49 2.71
N TYR A 156 4.72 7.25 3.20
CA TYR A 156 4.21 6.09 2.48
C TYR A 156 3.66 5.03 3.43
N LEU A 157 2.78 4.18 2.90
CA LEU A 157 2.27 2.98 3.56
C LEU A 157 3.01 1.75 3.03
N ASP A 158 3.40 0.86 3.92
CA ASP A 158 4.04 -0.41 3.52
C ASP A 158 2.99 -1.44 3.06
N ALA A 159 1.75 -1.34 3.56
CA ALA A 159 0.62 -2.16 3.09
C ALA A 159 -0.74 -1.60 3.52
N ILE A 160 -1.77 -2.00 2.78
CA ILE A 160 -3.17 -1.73 3.12
C ILE A 160 -3.91 -3.07 3.19
N PHE A 161 -4.42 -3.39 4.39
CA PHE A 161 -5.35 -4.48 4.62
C PHE A 161 -6.72 -3.91 4.92
N TYR A 162 -7.75 -4.48 4.31
CA TYR A 162 -9.11 -4.08 4.61
C TYR A 162 -10.06 -5.29 4.66
N CYS A 163 -11.14 -5.14 5.42
CA CYS A 163 -12.19 -6.13 5.48
C CYS A 163 -13.43 -5.60 4.73
N PRO A 164 -13.82 -6.21 3.61
CA PRO A 164 -15.01 -5.81 2.86
C PRO A 164 -16.31 -6.35 3.45
N HIS A 165 -16.23 -7.27 4.42
CA HIS A 165 -17.36 -8.05 4.90
C HIS A 165 -18.20 -7.30 5.95
N HIS A 166 -19.51 -7.56 5.94
CA HIS A 166 -20.45 -7.11 6.96
C HIS A 166 -21.62 -8.11 7.12
N PRO A 167 -21.75 -8.81 8.26
CA PRO A 167 -22.71 -9.93 8.38
C PRO A 167 -24.18 -9.49 8.35
N HIS A 168 -24.49 -8.25 8.78
CA HIS A 168 -25.87 -7.79 8.83
C HIS A 168 -26.43 -7.54 7.44
N LYS A 169 -27.63 -8.07 7.18
CA LYS A 169 -28.39 -7.98 5.93
C LYS A 169 -29.44 -6.89 6.01
N GLY A 170 -30.06 -6.56 4.87
CA GLY A 170 -31.19 -5.65 4.78
C GLY A 170 -30.87 -4.27 4.23
N TYR A 171 -29.76 -4.13 3.52
CA TYR A 171 -29.38 -2.92 2.79
C TYR A 171 -29.79 -3.07 1.31
N GLU A 172 -30.39 -2.05 0.74
CA GLU A 172 -30.69 -2.02 -0.70
C GLU A 172 -29.39 -2.05 -1.51
N GLY A 173 -29.31 -2.91 -2.52
CA GLY A 173 -28.10 -3.07 -3.35
C GLY A 173 -26.95 -3.85 -2.72
N GLU A 174 -27.17 -4.46 -1.52
CA GLU A 174 -26.13 -5.25 -0.85
C GLU A 174 -25.61 -6.40 -1.71
N ARG A 175 -24.33 -6.74 -1.49
CA ARG A 175 -23.64 -7.84 -2.17
C ARG A 175 -23.61 -9.08 -1.29
N PRO A 176 -24.38 -10.13 -1.61
CA PRO A 176 -24.52 -11.32 -0.76
C PRO A 176 -23.20 -12.03 -0.47
N GLU A 177 -22.25 -12.01 -1.40
CA GLU A 177 -20.95 -12.65 -1.30
C GLU A 177 -20.07 -12.04 -0.20
N TYR A 178 -20.30 -10.79 0.17
CA TYR A 178 -19.61 -10.10 1.28
C TYR A 178 -20.43 -10.05 2.56
N LYS A 179 -21.67 -10.60 2.57
CA LYS A 179 -22.56 -10.64 3.73
C LYS A 179 -22.29 -11.87 4.59
N ILE A 180 -21.05 -12.02 5.02
CA ILE A 180 -20.57 -13.16 5.78
C ILE A 180 -19.88 -12.71 7.07
N GLU A 181 -19.86 -13.59 8.06
CA GLU A 181 -18.94 -13.51 9.16
C GLU A 181 -17.54 -13.93 8.69
N CYS A 182 -16.51 -13.22 9.15
CA CYS A 182 -15.14 -13.48 8.75
C CYS A 182 -14.17 -13.20 9.91
N GLU A 183 -12.93 -13.66 9.77
CA GLU A 183 -11.88 -13.41 10.75
C GLU A 183 -11.14 -12.07 10.51
N CYS A 184 -11.29 -11.45 9.32
CA CYS A 184 -10.61 -10.20 9.00
C CYS A 184 -11.29 -8.95 9.59
N ARG A 185 -12.61 -9.01 9.91
CA ARG A 185 -13.33 -7.84 10.43
C ARG A 185 -12.94 -7.53 11.88
N LYS A 186 -12.40 -6.32 12.11
CA LYS A 186 -12.15 -5.81 13.47
C LYS A 186 -13.47 -5.82 14.31
N PRO A 187 -13.44 -6.27 15.58
CA PRO A 187 -12.27 -6.45 16.45
C PRO A 187 -11.52 -7.79 16.29
N LYS A 188 -11.91 -8.67 15.36
CA LYS A 188 -11.15 -9.89 15.11
C LYS A 188 -9.78 -9.58 14.51
N PRO A 189 -8.72 -10.35 14.83
CA PRO A 189 -7.35 -9.99 14.50
C PRO A 189 -6.88 -10.41 13.11
N GLY A 190 -7.77 -10.94 12.26
CA GLY A 190 -7.36 -11.58 11.00
C GLY A 190 -6.53 -10.72 10.05
N MET A 191 -6.80 -9.41 9.96
CA MET A 191 -5.97 -8.51 9.13
C MET A 191 -4.56 -8.37 9.70
N LEU A 192 -4.41 -8.29 11.03
CA LEU A 192 -3.11 -8.19 11.69
C LEU A 192 -2.32 -9.49 11.54
N LEU A 193 -2.98 -10.63 11.67
CA LEU A 193 -2.37 -11.95 11.50
C LEU A 193 -1.91 -12.16 10.06
N ALA A 194 -2.72 -11.79 9.08
CA ALA A 194 -2.36 -11.86 7.66
C ALA A 194 -1.16 -10.94 7.33
N ALA A 195 -1.11 -9.75 7.92
CA ALA A 195 0.03 -8.86 7.77
C ALA A 195 1.29 -9.45 8.43
N ALA A 196 1.15 -10.04 9.64
CA ALA A 196 2.25 -10.66 10.36
C ALA A 196 2.85 -11.85 9.61
N GLU A 197 2.02 -12.67 8.99
CA GLU A 197 2.46 -13.76 8.13
C GLU A 197 3.19 -13.24 6.87
N LYS A 198 2.56 -12.30 6.15
CA LYS A 198 3.09 -11.77 4.88
C LYS A 198 4.41 -11.04 5.04
N TYR A 199 4.57 -10.28 6.13
CA TYR A 199 5.72 -9.40 6.33
C TYR A 199 6.60 -9.80 7.52
N ASN A 200 6.47 -11.03 8.03
CA ASN A 200 7.25 -11.55 9.16
C ASN A 200 7.21 -10.62 10.39
N ILE A 201 6.02 -10.08 10.75
CA ILE A 201 5.88 -9.11 11.84
C ILE A 201 5.83 -9.82 13.20
N ASP A 202 6.51 -9.24 14.17
CA ASP A 202 6.36 -9.54 15.59
C ASP A 202 5.25 -8.65 16.18
N LEU A 203 4.06 -9.23 16.35
CA LEU A 203 2.92 -8.50 16.90
C LEU A 203 3.13 -8.07 18.35
N THR A 204 4.04 -8.74 19.11
CA THR A 204 4.33 -8.37 20.50
C THR A 204 5.15 -7.08 20.62
N GLN A 205 5.79 -6.66 19.53
CA GLN A 205 6.55 -5.42 19.40
C GLN A 205 5.87 -4.41 18.48
N SER A 206 4.61 -4.62 18.16
CA SER A 206 3.82 -3.78 17.25
C SER A 206 2.70 -3.07 17.98
N TRP A 207 2.12 -2.04 17.38
CA TRP A 207 1.09 -1.18 17.96
C TRP A 207 -0.09 -1.02 17.02
N MET A 208 -1.26 -0.71 17.61
CA MET A 208 -2.48 -0.31 16.91
C MET A 208 -3.21 0.76 17.70
#